data_c2b006b51e52c052b88480c187ec468f
#
_entry.id   c2b006b51e52c052b88480c187ec468f
#
_cell.length_a   1.000
_cell.length_b   1.000
_cell.length_c   1.000
_cell.angle_alpha   90.00
_cell.angle_beta   90.00
_cell.angle_gamma   90.00
#
_symmetry.space_group_name_H-M   'P 1'
#
loop_
_entity.id
_entity.type
_entity.pdbx_description
1 polymer ?
#
loop_
_entity_poly.entity_id
_entity_poly.type
_entity_poly.pdbx_seq_one_letter_code
_entity_poly.pdbx_strand_id
1 'polypeptide(L)'
;LASCDGTIECKGFWENGKPDKGAIFTSNAALSPKLMEYINTIPANFGRVRIIKLLPQQFDQALRSVHRDDNNRLNPEDEGWVVRMWIELTDNPDSFMLLYDSDENGLPIKGSEAHVPMPRGAHFVVDSQRLWHVGVHNGDKPRYAVIISAESTPELNEWIKKKM
;
A
#
# COMPACT_ATOMS: atom_id res chain seq x y z
N LEU A 1 -6.89 0.03 10.76
CA LEU A 1 -8.33 0.14 10.46
C LEU A 1 -8.95 -1.22 10.16
N ALA A 2 -8.21 -2.14 9.53
CA ALA A 2 -8.61 -3.52 9.33
C ALA A 2 -7.43 -4.47 9.50
N SER A 3 -7.69 -5.65 10.06
CA SER A 3 -6.71 -6.69 10.36
C SER A 3 -7.27 -8.09 10.12
N CYS A 4 -6.46 -9.11 10.28
CA CYS A 4 -6.83 -10.51 10.01
C CYS A 4 -7.88 -11.08 10.99
N ASP A 5 -8.07 -10.46 12.15
CA ASP A 5 -8.96 -10.90 13.23
C ASP A 5 -9.84 -9.78 13.82
N GLY A 6 -9.72 -8.55 13.30
CA GLY A 6 -10.46 -7.38 13.78
C GLY A 6 -9.86 -6.72 15.01
N THR A 7 -8.73 -7.20 15.52
CA THR A 7 -8.03 -6.57 16.65
C THR A 7 -6.94 -5.61 16.19
N ILE A 8 -6.59 -4.65 17.04
CA ILE A 8 -5.51 -3.69 16.77
C ILE A 8 -4.14 -4.36 16.92
N GLU A 9 -4.07 -5.37 17.75
CA GLU A 9 -2.86 -6.11 18.13
C GLU A 9 -2.45 -7.18 17.12
N CYS A 10 -3.28 -7.44 16.11
CA CYS A 10 -3.00 -8.43 15.07
C CYS A 10 -1.64 -8.17 14.42
N LYS A 11 -0.71 -9.12 14.54
CA LYS A 11 0.66 -9.00 14.03
C LYS A 11 0.70 -8.91 12.51
N GLY A 12 -0.12 -9.71 11.82
CA GLY A 12 -0.19 -9.73 10.38
C GLY A 12 -1.00 -10.92 9.86
N PHE A 13 -1.21 -10.95 8.57
CA PHE A 13 -2.01 -12.01 7.95
C PHE A 13 -1.22 -13.32 7.89
N TRP A 14 0.00 -13.28 7.34
CA TRP A 14 0.78 -14.50 7.17
C TRP A 14 1.22 -15.11 8.50
N GLU A 15 1.50 -14.30 9.52
CA GLU A 15 1.81 -14.78 10.87
C GLU A 15 0.62 -15.54 11.51
N ASN A 16 -0.58 -15.28 11.01
CA ASN A 16 -1.80 -16.01 11.38
C ASN A 16 -2.19 -17.08 10.35
N GLY A 17 -1.29 -17.42 9.43
CA GLY A 17 -1.53 -18.45 8.41
C GLY A 17 -2.61 -18.10 7.40
N LYS A 18 -2.87 -16.80 7.17
CA LYS A 18 -3.92 -16.29 6.28
C LYS A 18 -3.33 -15.49 5.12
N PRO A 19 -3.92 -15.54 3.91
CA PRO A 19 -3.60 -14.61 2.84
C PRO A 19 -4.03 -13.19 3.24
N ASP A 20 -3.37 -12.15 2.70
CA ASP A 20 -3.62 -10.73 3.03
C ASP A 20 -4.91 -10.21 2.37
N LYS A 21 -6.03 -10.87 2.68
CA LYS A 21 -7.40 -10.58 2.24
C LYS A 21 -8.42 -11.10 3.25
N GLY A 22 -9.68 -10.68 3.12
CA GLY A 22 -10.74 -11.06 4.07
C GLY A 22 -10.57 -10.42 5.44
N ALA A 23 -10.12 -9.16 5.48
CA ALA A 23 -9.91 -8.42 6.72
C ALA A 23 -11.22 -8.08 7.45
N ILE A 24 -11.10 -7.97 8.75
CA ILE A 24 -12.16 -7.50 9.65
C ILE A 24 -11.78 -6.09 10.12
N PHE A 25 -12.73 -5.15 10.07
CA PHE A 25 -12.51 -3.79 10.58
C PHE A 25 -12.31 -3.79 12.09
N THR A 26 -11.31 -3.06 12.54
CA THR A 26 -11.00 -2.88 13.97
C THR A 26 -11.86 -1.77 14.58
N SER A 27 -11.88 -1.66 15.92
CA SER A 27 -12.54 -0.56 16.62
C SER A 27 -12.04 0.83 16.18
N ASN A 28 -10.78 0.95 15.72
CA ASN A 28 -10.23 2.21 15.21
C ASN A 28 -10.90 2.69 13.90
N ALA A 29 -11.56 1.82 13.17
CA ALA A 29 -12.31 2.23 11.97
C ALA A 29 -13.45 3.20 12.34
N ALA A 30 -14.12 3.00 13.46
CA ALA A 30 -15.18 3.88 13.95
C ALA A 30 -14.71 5.31 14.28
N LEU A 31 -13.41 5.49 14.54
CA LEU A 31 -12.82 6.81 14.83
C LEU A 31 -12.58 7.65 13.56
N SER A 32 -12.74 7.07 12.37
CA SER A 32 -12.51 7.73 11.09
C SER A 32 -13.66 7.51 10.10
N PRO A 33 -14.89 7.94 10.44
CA PRO A 33 -16.09 7.56 9.67
C PRO A 33 -16.05 8.02 8.22
N LYS A 34 -15.58 9.24 7.93
CA LYS A 34 -15.47 9.74 6.55
C LYS A 34 -14.46 8.97 5.71
N LEU A 35 -13.35 8.54 6.31
CA LEU A 35 -12.37 7.70 5.63
C LEU A 35 -12.95 6.31 5.36
N MET A 36 -13.68 5.76 6.32
CA MET A 36 -14.34 4.46 6.16
C MET A 36 -15.45 4.50 5.11
N GLU A 37 -16.24 5.59 5.07
CA GLU A 37 -17.22 5.82 4.00
C GLU A 37 -16.54 5.75 2.63
N TYR A 38 -15.39 6.42 2.47
CA TYR A 38 -14.63 6.39 1.23
C TYR A 38 -14.06 4.99 0.93
N ILE A 39 -13.41 4.34 1.89
CA ILE A 39 -12.84 2.98 1.72
C ILE A 39 -13.91 2.00 1.27
N ASN A 40 -15.12 2.08 1.82
CA ASN A 40 -16.24 1.22 1.46
C ASN A 40 -16.75 1.43 0.02
N THR A 41 -16.34 2.49 -0.68
CA THR A 41 -16.63 2.65 -2.11
C THR A 41 -15.71 1.85 -3.02
N ILE A 42 -14.61 1.33 -2.50
CA ILE A 42 -13.62 0.57 -3.26
C ILE A 42 -14.11 -0.88 -3.36
N PRO A 43 -14.39 -1.40 -4.56
CA PRO A 43 -14.93 -2.75 -4.74
C PRO A 43 -13.81 -3.80 -4.67
N ALA A 44 -13.29 -4.04 -3.47
CA ALA A 44 -12.21 -5.00 -3.25
C ALA A 44 -12.43 -5.81 -1.98
N ASN A 45 -11.96 -7.05 -2.01
CA ASN A 45 -11.75 -7.83 -0.80
C ASN A 45 -10.47 -7.34 -0.13
N PHE A 46 -10.60 -6.68 1.00
CA PHE A 46 -9.46 -6.06 1.67
C PHE A 46 -8.67 -7.06 2.51
N GLY A 47 -7.37 -6.89 2.48
CA GLY A 47 -6.48 -7.34 3.53
C GLY A 47 -6.25 -6.24 4.56
N ARG A 48 -5.01 -6.03 4.96
CA ARG A 48 -4.67 -5.01 5.95
C ARG A 48 -5.00 -3.61 5.45
N VAL A 49 -5.71 -2.84 6.29
CA VAL A 49 -5.94 -1.40 6.10
C VAL A 49 -5.33 -0.64 7.26
N ARG A 50 -4.37 0.24 7.01
CA ARG A 50 -3.67 0.99 8.06
C ARG A 50 -3.38 2.43 7.64
N ILE A 51 -3.38 3.32 8.62
CA ILE A 51 -2.79 4.65 8.46
C ILE A 51 -1.33 4.54 8.87
N ILE A 52 -0.44 5.00 8.01
CA ILE A 52 0.97 5.10 8.31
C ILE A 52 1.38 6.55 8.53
N LYS A 53 2.41 6.73 9.34
CA LYS A 53 3.12 7.99 9.55
C LYS A 53 4.55 7.80 9.09
N LEU A 54 4.96 8.60 8.12
CA LEU A 54 6.35 8.69 7.68
C LEU A 54 6.95 9.98 8.23
N LEU A 55 8.09 9.85 8.87
CA LEU A 55 8.90 11.00 9.29
C LEU A 55 9.80 11.45 8.14
N PRO A 56 10.19 12.73 8.11
CA PRO A 56 11.22 13.20 7.19
C PRO A 56 12.48 12.34 7.28
N GLN A 57 13.08 12.03 6.14
CA GLN A 57 14.31 11.23 6.08
C GLN A 57 15.19 11.70 4.92
N GLN A 58 16.50 11.46 5.04
CA GLN A 58 17.43 11.72 3.95
C GLN A 58 17.19 10.72 2.81
N PHE A 59 17.40 11.17 1.58
CA PHE A 59 17.14 10.34 0.38
C PHE A 59 17.96 9.05 0.37
N ASP A 60 19.24 9.11 0.69
CA ASP A 60 20.11 7.94 0.77
C ASP A 60 19.71 6.96 1.88
N GLN A 61 19.12 7.46 2.97
CA GLN A 61 18.52 6.61 3.99
C GLN A 61 17.26 5.90 3.47
N ALA A 62 16.41 6.60 2.72
CA ALA A 62 15.23 6.00 2.10
C ALA A 62 15.64 4.87 1.14
N LEU A 63 16.66 5.08 0.32
CA LEU A 63 17.15 4.07 -0.63
C LEU A 63 17.60 2.76 0.03
N ARG A 64 18.08 2.80 1.28
CA ARG A 64 18.44 1.58 2.03
C ARG A 64 17.22 0.75 2.43
N SER A 65 16.03 1.31 2.30
CA SER A 65 14.75 0.66 2.62
C SER A 65 14.00 0.19 1.37
N VAL A 66 14.62 0.23 0.20
CA VAL A 66 14.03 -0.31 -1.03
C VAL A 66 13.77 -1.81 -0.84
N HIS A 67 12.53 -2.23 -1.08
CA HIS A 67 12.10 -3.59 -0.86
C HIS A 67 10.97 -3.99 -1.80
N ARG A 68 10.62 -5.26 -1.78
CA ARG A 68 9.37 -5.79 -2.30
C ARG A 68 8.54 -6.31 -1.13
N ASP A 69 7.24 -6.16 -1.23
CA ASP A 69 6.32 -6.77 -0.27
C ASP A 69 6.21 -8.30 -0.50
N ASP A 70 5.61 -8.97 0.47
CA ASP A 70 5.35 -10.42 0.44
C ASP A 70 3.85 -10.70 0.70
N ASN A 71 2.98 -9.92 0.05
CA ASN A 71 1.53 -9.96 0.29
C ASN A 71 0.87 -11.24 -0.18
N ASN A 72 1.45 -11.87 -1.20
CA ASN A 72 0.90 -13.05 -1.87
C ASN A 72 1.56 -14.35 -1.43
N ARG A 73 2.34 -14.34 -0.34
CA ARG A 73 3.07 -15.51 0.16
C ARG A 73 2.18 -16.73 0.43
N LEU A 74 0.95 -16.50 0.92
CA LEU A 74 -0.04 -17.54 1.18
C LEU A 74 -1.19 -17.51 0.19
N ASN A 75 -1.04 -16.76 -0.91
CA ASN A 75 -2.03 -16.68 -1.96
C ASN A 75 -1.68 -17.69 -3.06
N PRO A 76 -2.64 -18.51 -3.51
CA PRO A 76 -2.40 -19.33 -4.71
C PRO A 76 -2.02 -18.45 -5.89
N GLU A 77 -1.08 -18.90 -6.70
CA GLU A 77 -0.81 -18.27 -7.98
C GLU A 77 -2.11 -18.22 -8.78
N ASP A 78 -2.38 -17.16 -9.50
CA ASP A 78 -3.50 -16.95 -10.42
C ASP A 78 -4.88 -16.60 -9.81
N GLU A 79 -5.11 -16.72 -8.50
CA GLU A 79 -6.39 -16.32 -7.91
C GLU A 79 -6.23 -15.23 -6.86
N GLY A 80 -6.87 -14.08 -7.13
CA GLY A 80 -6.99 -13.03 -6.12
C GLY A 80 -5.66 -12.41 -5.71
N TRP A 81 -4.81 -12.08 -6.68
CA TRP A 81 -3.54 -11.40 -6.45
C TRP A 81 -3.73 -10.11 -5.67
N VAL A 82 -2.97 -9.91 -4.60
CA VAL A 82 -3.07 -8.76 -3.72
C VAL A 82 -2.11 -7.67 -4.18
N VAL A 83 -2.66 -6.48 -4.40
CA VAL A 83 -1.93 -5.24 -4.71
C VAL A 83 -1.98 -4.27 -3.53
N ARG A 84 -1.13 -3.25 -3.53
CA ARG A 84 -1.17 -2.16 -2.55
C ARG A 84 -1.80 -0.92 -3.16
N MET A 85 -2.74 -0.36 -2.41
CA MET A 85 -3.27 0.98 -2.67
C MET A 85 -2.76 1.94 -1.61
N TRP A 86 -2.39 3.14 -2.04
CA TRP A 86 -1.98 4.25 -1.19
C TRP A 86 -2.91 5.42 -1.42
N ILE A 87 -3.36 6.04 -0.34
CA ILE A 87 -4.17 7.26 -0.38
C ILE A 87 -3.45 8.29 0.46
N GLU A 88 -2.98 9.36 -0.19
CA GLU A 88 -2.26 10.43 0.49
C GLU A 88 -3.22 11.34 1.26
N LEU A 89 -2.97 11.49 2.56
CA LEU A 89 -3.80 12.29 3.46
C LEU A 89 -3.25 13.69 3.70
N THR A 90 -1.94 13.87 3.52
CA THR A 90 -1.24 15.14 3.79
C THR A 90 -0.61 15.68 2.52
N ASP A 91 -0.47 17.00 2.47
CA ASP A 91 0.20 17.68 1.36
C ASP A 91 1.71 17.70 1.60
N ASN A 92 2.44 16.98 0.77
CA ASN A 92 3.89 16.83 0.86
C ASN A 92 4.47 16.85 -0.55
N PRO A 93 4.72 18.04 -1.13
CA PRO A 93 5.19 18.16 -2.52
C PRO A 93 6.55 17.47 -2.76
N ASP A 94 7.36 17.34 -1.70
CA ASP A 94 8.67 16.69 -1.75
C ASP A 94 8.63 15.17 -1.50
N SER A 95 7.42 14.59 -1.56
CA SER A 95 7.21 13.15 -1.37
C SER A 95 6.85 12.47 -2.66
N PHE A 96 7.42 11.29 -2.87
CA PHE A 96 7.13 10.44 -4.03
C PHE A 96 7.34 8.98 -3.69
N MET A 97 6.79 8.11 -4.52
CA MET A 97 7.13 6.69 -4.53
C MET A 97 8.22 6.47 -5.57
N LEU A 98 9.28 5.80 -5.20
CA LEU A 98 10.33 5.35 -6.11
C LEU A 98 10.10 3.89 -6.41
N LEU A 99 10.04 3.55 -7.69
CA LEU A 99 9.82 2.19 -8.18
C LEU A 99 11.02 1.75 -9.02
N TYR A 100 11.32 0.44 -9.00
CA TYR A 100 12.31 -0.18 -9.88
C TYR A 100 11.75 -1.47 -10.48
N ASP A 101 12.18 -1.77 -11.70
CA ASP A 101 11.99 -3.08 -12.30
C ASP A 101 12.93 -4.12 -11.64
N SER A 102 12.62 -5.39 -11.85
CA SER A 102 13.46 -6.52 -11.42
C SER A 102 14.20 -7.12 -12.60
N ASP A 103 15.47 -7.48 -12.39
CA ASP A 103 16.24 -8.29 -13.34
C ASP A 103 15.82 -9.78 -13.28
N GLU A 104 16.48 -10.62 -14.06
CA GLU A 104 16.26 -12.07 -14.11
C GLU A 104 16.54 -12.79 -12.78
N ASN A 105 17.36 -12.19 -11.92
CA ASN A 105 17.67 -12.69 -10.57
C ASN A 105 16.74 -12.12 -9.49
N GLY A 106 15.78 -11.25 -9.89
CA GLY A 106 14.86 -10.60 -8.99
C GLY A 106 15.44 -9.41 -8.23
N LEU A 107 16.60 -8.86 -8.65
CA LEU A 107 17.24 -7.68 -8.08
C LEU A 107 16.75 -6.39 -8.77
N PRO A 108 16.79 -5.23 -8.09
CA PRO A 108 16.36 -3.97 -8.70
C PRO A 108 17.34 -3.55 -9.81
N ILE A 109 16.79 -3.21 -10.97
CA ILE A 109 17.56 -2.73 -12.11
C ILE A 109 17.92 -1.27 -11.90
N LYS A 110 19.20 -0.96 -11.78
CA LYS A 110 19.67 0.42 -11.75
C LYS A 110 19.40 1.10 -13.09
N GLY A 111 18.78 2.30 -13.04
CA GLY A 111 18.40 3.05 -14.23
C GLY A 111 16.96 2.82 -14.70
N SER A 112 16.21 1.93 -14.03
CA SER A 112 14.77 1.74 -14.27
C SER A 112 13.90 2.59 -13.34
N GLU A 113 14.50 3.54 -12.60
CA GLU A 113 13.82 4.31 -11.58
C GLU A 113 12.65 5.10 -12.14
N ALA A 114 11.45 4.85 -11.61
CA ALA A 114 10.26 5.65 -11.86
C ALA A 114 9.88 6.42 -10.60
N HIS A 115 9.77 7.75 -10.73
CA HIS A 115 9.34 8.65 -9.66
C HIS A 115 7.85 8.92 -9.81
N VAL A 116 7.04 8.45 -8.86
CA VAL A 116 5.60 8.66 -8.83
C VAL A 116 5.27 9.73 -7.80
N PRO A 117 4.85 10.94 -8.20
CA PRO A 117 4.46 11.99 -7.28
C PRO A 117 3.28 11.56 -6.40
N MET A 118 3.31 11.95 -5.12
CA MET A 118 2.31 11.58 -4.13
C MET A 118 1.68 12.84 -3.51
N PRO A 119 0.97 13.69 -4.30
CA PRO A 119 0.30 14.86 -3.77
C PRO A 119 -0.89 14.45 -2.89
N ARG A 120 -1.35 15.36 -2.04
CA ARG A 120 -2.53 15.13 -1.20
C ARG A 120 -3.75 14.69 -2.02
N GLY A 121 -4.39 13.63 -1.58
CA GLY A 121 -5.54 13.02 -2.26
C GLY A 121 -5.16 12.11 -3.43
N ALA A 122 -3.87 11.95 -3.75
CA ALA A 122 -3.45 10.99 -4.76
C ALA A 122 -3.80 9.57 -4.32
N HIS A 123 -4.28 8.79 -5.28
CA HIS A 123 -4.41 7.34 -5.16
C HIS A 123 -3.35 6.69 -6.02
N PHE A 124 -2.62 5.80 -5.42
CA PHE A 124 -1.57 5.05 -6.07
C PHE A 124 -1.81 3.56 -5.85
N VAL A 125 -1.85 2.80 -6.94
CA VAL A 125 -2.01 1.35 -6.89
C VAL A 125 -0.80 0.71 -7.52
N VAL A 126 -0.17 -0.21 -6.81
CA VAL A 126 1.07 -0.85 -7.23
C VAL A 126 1.07 -2.34 -6.90
N ASP A 127 1.61 -3.14 -7.80
CA ASP A 127 2.03 -4.50 -7.49
C ASP A 127 3.35 -4.45 -6.71
N SER A 128 3.23 -4.26 -5.41
CA SER A 128 4.36 -4.08 -4.51
C SER A 128 5.19 -5.34 -4.27
N GLN A 129 4.71 -6.51 -4.72
CA GLN A 129 5.48 -7.74 -4.68
C GLN A 129 6.33 -7.94 -5.92
N ARG A 130 5.90 -7.47 -7.10
CA ARG A 130 6.67 -7.56 -8.35
C ARG A 130 7.64 -6.41 -8.52
N LEU A 131 7.26 -5.20 -8.09
CA LEU A 131 8.08 -4.00 -8.19
C LEU A 131 8.84 -3.73 -6.89
N TRP A 132 10.12 -3.44 -7.01
CA TRP A 132 10.88 -2.85 -5.92
C TRP A 132 10.38 -1.43 -5.67
N HIS A 133 10.20 -1.07 -4.42
CA HIS A 133 9.64 0.24 -4.09
C HIS A 133 10.14 0.79 -2.76
N VAL A 134 10.05 2.11 -2.64
CA VAL A 134 10.22 2.82 -1.37
C VAL A 134 9.48 4.15 -1.42
N GLY A 135 8.83 4.51 -0.31
CA GLY A 135 8.29 5.84 -0.12
C GLY A 135 9.41 6.81 0.30
N VAL A 136 9.65 7.84 -0.50
CA VAL A 136 10.61 8.91 -0.18
C VAL A 136 9.86 10.11 0.38
N HIS A 137 10.35 10.66 1.47
CA HIS A 137 9.77 11.81 2.13
C HIS A 137 10.85 12.81 2.55
N ASN A 138 11.16 13.76 1.68
CA ASN A 138 12.16 14.80 1.88
C ASN A 138 11.62 16.06 2.59
N GLY A 139 10.32 16.10 2.91
CA GLY A 139 9.69 17.24 3.58
C GLY A 139 10.15 17.45 5.02
N ASP A 140 9.67 18.49 5.67
CA ASP A 140 10.00 18.90 7.04
C ASP A 140 8.97 18.46 8.09
N LYS A 141 7.79 17.96 7.65
CA LYS A 141 6.67 17.57 8.52
C LYS A 141 6.30 16.10 8.32
N PRO A 142 5.70 15.44 9.32
CA PRO A 142 5.24 14.08 9.15
C PRO A 142 4.24 13.96 7.97
N ARG A 143 4.39 12.91 7.18
CA ARG A 143 3.47 12.51 6.12
C ARG A 143 2.56 11.40 6.61
N TYR A 144 1.30 11.47 6.25
CA TYR A 144 0.32 10.43 6.55
C TYR A 144 -0.32 9.90 5.29
N ALA A 145 -0.45 8.59 5.21
CA ALA A 145 -1.13 7.92 4.12
C ALA A 145 -1.94 6.72 4.64
N VAL A 146 -2.98 6.34 3.91
CA VAL A 146 -3.64 5.04 4.12
C VAL A 146 -2.98 4.04 3.18
N ILE A 147 -2.61 2.89 3.71
CA ILE A 147 -2.19 1.74 2.91
C ILE A 147 -3.25 0.66 3.03
N ILE A 148 -3.64 0.13 1.89
CA ILE A 148 -4.65 -0.92 1.76
C ILE A 148 -4.06 -2.08 0.98
N SER A 149 -4.14 -3.30 1.52
CA SER A 149 -4.03 -4.51 0.71
C SER A 149 -5.38 -4.76 0.06
N ALA A 150 -5.41 -4.92 -1.24
CA ALA A 150 -6.64 -5.13 -1.99
C ALA A 150 -6.47 -6.29 -2.97
N GLU A 151 -7.44 -7.19 -3.01
CA GLU A 151 -7.49 -8.23 -4.00
C GLU A 151 -7.73 -7.61 -5.38
N SER A 152 -6.87 -7.95 -6.35
CA SER A 152 -6.98 -7.48 -7.74
C SER A 152 -8.10 -8.26 -8.45
N THR A 153 -9.21 -7.56 -8.72
CA THR A 153 -10.37 -8.10 -9.41
C THR A 153 -10.72 -7.25 -10.63
N PRO A 154 -11.52 -7.76 -11.57
CA PRO A 154 -12.05 -6.96 -12.69
C PRO A 154 -12.81 -5.71 -12.20
N GLU A 155 -13.57 -5.83 -11.11
CA GLU A 155 -14.34 -4.73 -10.52
C GLU A 155 -13.41 -3.63 -9.97
N LEU A 156 -12.34 -4.01 -9.29
CA LEU A 156 -11.32 -3.07 -8.82
C LEU A 156 -10.65 -2.38 -10.01
N ASN A 157 -10.29 -3.11 -11.06
CA ASN A 157 -9.69 -2.55 -12.26
C ASN A 157 -10.60 -1.53 -12.95
N GLU A 158 -11.90 -1.82 -13.07
CA GLU A 158 -12.87 -0.86 -13.63
C GLU A 158 -13.06 0.36 -12.72
N TRP A 159 -13.03 0.18 -11.42
CA TRP A 159 -13.09 1.30 -10.48
C TRP A 159 -11.88 2.22 -10.60
N ILE A 160 -10.67 1.66 -10.73
CA ILE A 160 -9.43 2.43 -10.95
C ILE A 160 -9.53 3.24 -12.25
N LYS A 161 -9.90 2.60 -13.37
CA LYS A 161 -10.04 3.27 -14.68
C LYS A 161 -11.01 4.45 -14.64
N LYS A 162 -12.10 4.36 -13.87
CA LYS A 162 -13.07 5.44 -13.73
C LYS A 162 -12.55 6.62 -12.90
N LYS A 163 -11.45 6.46 -12.15
CA LYS A 163 -10.84 7.49 -11.32
C LYS A 163 -9.64 8.19 -11.98
N MET A 164 -9.10 7.59 -13.04
CA MET A 164 -8.04 8.19 -13.88
C MET A 164 -8.62 9.22 -14.85
#